data_e32b720e4a44501738abd864c3a47399
#
_entry.id   e32b720e4a44501738abd864c3a47399
#
_cell.length_a   1.000
_cell.length_b   1.000
_cell.length_c   1.000
_cell.angle_alpha   90.00
_cell.angle_beta   90.00
_cell.angle_gamma   90.00
#
_symmetry.space_group_name_H-M   'P 1'
#
loop_
_entity.id
_entity.type
_entity.pdbx_description
1 polymer ?
#
loop_
_entity_poly.entity_id
_entity_poly.type
_entity_poly.pdbx_seq_one_letter_code
_entity_poly.pdbx_strand_id
1 'polypeptide(L)'
;MQNKKNLLGCSLESLEVFFQDIGESKYRAKQVIKWIHQKGVIDFYKMTNLNKKLIEKLNAIAFIKPPIIEEQFISDEGTKKHLIKLNSGSMIEMVVIPEGKRRTLCVSSQAGCALQCTFCATGAQGFDQNLESCLLYTSDAADDDTR
;
A
#
# COMPACT_ATOMS: atom_id res chain seq x y z
N MET A 1 -6.99 -0.52 23.92
CA MET A 1 -7.29 -0.25 22.49
C MET A 1 -6.92 -1.47 21.68
N GLN A 2 -7.87 -2.09 21.04
CA GLN A 2 -7.58 -3.17 20.12
C GLN A 2 -6.84 -2.57 18.92
N ASN A 3 -5.63 -3.06 18.66
CA ASN A 3 -4.82 -2.62 17.53
C ASN A 3 -5.44 -3.17 16.25
N LYS A 4 -6.20 -2.36 15.52
CA LYS A 4 -6.83 -2.75 14.27
C LYS A 4 -5.76 -3.05 13.22
N LYS A 5 -5.96 -4.12 12.45
CA LYS A 5 -5.03 -4.53 11.40
C LYS A 5 -5.33 -3.81 10.08
N ASN A 6 -4.30 -3.25 9.46
CA ASN A 6 -4.41 -2.75 8.09
C ASN A 6 -4.33 -3.93 7.11
N LEU A 7 -5.37 -4.15 6.33
CA LEU A 7 -5.42 -5.24 5.36
C LEU A 7 -4.77 -4.90 4.02
N LEU A 8 -4.48 -3.62 3.79
CA LEU A 8 -3.78 -3.22 2.58
C LEU A 8 -2.36 -3.79 2.57
N GLY A 9 -2.01 -4.49 1.50
CA GLY A 9 -0.70 -5.09 1.35
C GLY A 9 -0.47 -6.42 2.06
N CYS A 10 -1.50 -6.95 2.71
CA CYS A 10 -1.43 -8.34 3.18
C CYS A 10 -1.39 -9.28 1.98
N SER A 11 -0.52 -10.30 2.04
CA SER A 11 -0.54 -11.38 1.06
C SER A 11 -1.83 -12.20 1.18
N LEU A 12 -2.17 -12.95 0.13
CA LEU A 12 -3.31 -13.85 0.17
C LEU A 12 -3.22 -14.83 1.35
N GLU A 13 -2.05 -15.42 1.55
CA GLU A 13 -1.79 -16.35 2.66
C GLU A 13 -2.01 -15.69 4.03
N SER A 14 -1.50 -14.49 4.22
CA SER A 14 -1.68 -13.71 5.46
C SER A 14 -3.15 -13.38 5.71
N LEU A 15 -3.90 -13.03 4.67
CA LEU A 15 -5.35 -12.81 4.77
C LEU A 15 -6.13 -14.08 5.05
N GLU A 16 -5.74 -15.21 4.46
CA GLU A 16 -6.38 -16.51 4.74
C GLU A 16 -6.25 -16.88 6.21
N VAL A 17 -5.05 -16.70 6.79
CA VAL A 17 -4.82 -16.92 8.23
C VAL A 17 -5.68 -15.96 9.06
N PHE A 18 -5.69 -14.70 8.71
CA PHE A 18 -6.50 -13.68 9.41
C PHE A 18 -7.98 -14.05 9.42
N PHE A 19 -8.55 -14.46 8.26
CA PHE A 19 -9.96 -14.85 8.19
C PHE A 19 -10.25 -16.13 8.98
N GLN A 20 -9.34 -17.10 8.96
CA GLN A 20 -9.49 -18.31 9.79
C GLN A 20 -9.47 -17.97 11.29
N ASP A 21 -8.59 -17.09 11.74
CA ASP A 21 -8.48 -16.67 13.15
C ASP A 21 -9.77 -16.01 13.66
N ILE A 22 -10.52 -15.36 12.78
CA ILE A 22 -11.82 -14.76 13.13
C ILE A 22 -13.01 -15.69 12.88
N GLY A 23 -12.75 -16.94 12.53
CA GLY A 23 -13.80 -17.95 12.32
C GLY A 23 -14.50 -17.89 10.95
N GLU A 24 -13.86 -17.27 9.97
CA GLU A 24 -14.38 -17.14 8.60
C GLU A 24 -13.65 -18.07 7.61
N SER A 25 -14.26 -18.34 6.47
CA SER A 25 -13.68 -19.17 5.41
C SER A 25 -12.49 -18.46 4.73
N LYS A 26 -11.48 -19.22 4.33
CA LYS A 26 -10.36 -18.75 3.49
C LYS A 26 -10.82 -18.09 2.20
N TYR A 27 -11.94 -18.49 1.66
CA TYR A 27 -12.52 -17.90 0.45
C TYR A 27 -12.79 -16.39 0.60
N ARG A 28 -13.09 -15.94 1.81
CA ARG A 28 -13.31 -14.51 2.11
C ARG A 28 -12.04 -13.68 1.85
N ALA A 29 -10.86 -14.25 2.13
CA ALA A 29 -9.60 -13.59 1.81
C ALA A 29 -9.46 -13.28 0.32
N LYS A 30 -9.82 -14.23 -0.54
CA LYS A 30 -9.81 -14.03 -2.00
C LYS A 30 -10.80 -12.95 -2.46
N GLN A 31 -11.97 -12.89 -1.85
CA GLN A 31 -12.96 -11.84 -2.14
C GLN A 31 -12.42 -10.46 -1.76
N VAL A 32 -11.90 -10.31 -0.56
CA VAL A 32 -11.40 -9.03 -0.06
C VAL A 32 -10.19 -8.55 -0.85
N ILE A 33 -9.23 -9.43 -1.16
CA ILE A 33 -8.05 -9.05 -1.92
C ILE A 33 -8.39 -8.54 -3.33
N LYS A 34 -9.40 -9.12 -3.96
CA LYS A 34 -9.91 -8.63 -5.26
C LYS A 34 -10.53 -7.24 -5.14
N TRP A 35 -11.29 -6.99 -4.09
CA TRP A 35 -11.87 -5.67 -3.86
C TRP A 35 -10.79 -4.60 -3.66
N ILE A 36 -9.76 -4.92 -2.89
CA ILE A 36 -8.67 -3.98 -2.61
C ILE A 36 -7.82 -3.73 -3.87
N HIS A 37 -7.30 -4.78 -4.50
CA HIS A 37 -6.27 -4.64 -5.54
C HIS A 37 -6.82 -4.54 -6.97
N GLN A 38 -7.96 -5.14 -7.28
CA GLN A 38 -8.52 -5.06 -8.62
C GLN A 38 -9.54 -3.93 -8.78
N LYS A 39 -10.26 -3.61 -7.72
CA LYS A 39 -11.31 -2.59 -7.75
C LYS A 39 -10.97 -1.32 -6.99
N GLY A 40 -9.84 -1.28 -6.28
CA GLY A 40 -9.40 -0.11 -5.51
C GLY A 40 -10.35 0.30 -4.38
N VAL A 41 -11.16 -0.62 -3.86
CA VAL A 41 -12.14 -0.33 -2.81
C VAL A 41 -11.48 -0.44 -1.44
N ILE A 42 -11.55 0.64 -0.66
CA ILE A 42 -10.99 0.74 0.69
C ILE A 42 -12.06 0.75 1.80
N ASP A 43 -13.33 0.68 1.43
CA ASP A 43 -14.45 0.69 2.36
C ASP A 43 -15.16 -0.67 2.32
N PHE A 44 -15.19 -1.37 3.46
CA PHE A 44 -15.83 -2.68 3.56
C PHE A 44 -17.33 -2.66 3.20
N TYR A 45 -18.02 -1.55 3.48
CA TYR A 45 -19.45 -1.41 3.14
C TYR A 45 -19.72 -1.41 1.63
N LYS A 46 -18.72 -1.11 0.82
CA LYS A 46 -18.82 -1.16 -0.65
C LYS A 46 -18.55 -2.53 -1.24
N MET A 47 -18.12 -3.48 -0.42
CA MET A 47 -17.85 -4.87 -0.83
C MET A 47 -19.13 -5.69 -0.85
N THR A 48 -19.88 -5.60 -1.94
CA THR A 48 -21.26 -6.08 -2.06
C THR A 48 -21.45 -7.60 -1.94
N ASN A 49 -20.39 -8.39 -2.13
CA ASN A 49 -20.45 -9.85 -2.00
C ASN A 49 -20.09 -10.35 -0.58
N LEU A 50 -19.88 -9.45 0.37
CA LEU A 50 -19.70 -9.79 1.78
C LEU A 50 -21.04 -9.60 2.52
N ASN A 51 -21.33 -10.49 3.47
CA ASN A 51 -22.53 -10.31 4.28
C ASN A 51 -22.33 -9.19 5.31
N LYS A 52 -23.45 -8.62 5.74
CA LYS A 52 -23.44 -7.47 6.67
C LYS A 52 -22.72 -7.77 7.98
N LYS A 53 -22.91 -8.98 8.52
CA LYS A 53 -22.28 -9.41 9.77
C LYS A 53 -20.75 -9.42 9.67
N LEU A 54 -20.22 -9.91 8.54
CA LEU A 54 -18.77 -9.91 8.28
C LEU A 54 -18.23 -8.48 8.11
N ILE A 55 -18.95 -7.62 7.40
CA ILE A 55 -18.59 -6.21 7.22
C ILE A 55 -18.48 -5.49 8.57
N GLU A 56 -19.47 -5.66 9.44
CA GLU A 56 -19.44 -5.07 10.79
C GLU A 56 -18.28 -5.61 11.61
N LYS A 57 -17.99 -6.91 11.53
CA LYS A 57 -16.86 -7.55 12.21
C LYS A 57 -15.53 -7.00 11.70
N LEU A 58 -15.35 -6.85 10.38
CA LEU A 58 -14.15 -6.29 9.78
C LEU A 58 -13.94 -4.84 10.21
N ASN A 59 -14.97 -4.01 10.20
CA ASN A 59 -14.86 -2.62 10.66
C ASN A 59 -14.44 -2.49 12.13
N ALA A 60 -14.77 -3.50 12.96
CA ALA A 60 -14.36 -3.50 14.35
C ALA A 60 -12.87 -3.84 14.56
N ILE A 61 -12.29 -4.72 13.72
CA ILE A 61 -10.97 -5.31 13.95
C ILE A 61 -9.92 -4.95 12.89
N ALA A 62 -10.34 -4.36 11.78
CA ALA A 62 -9.46 -4.07 10.65
C ALA A 62 -9.81 -2.75 9.98
N PHE A 63 -8.93 -2.30 9.11
CA PHE A 63 -9.13 -1.14 8.24
C PHE A 63 -8.34 -1.34 6.95
N ILE A 64 -8.61 -0.51 5.95
CA ILE A 64 -7.85 -0.45 4.72
C ILE A 64 -7.44 1.01 4.52
N LYS A 65 -6.17 1.31 4.70
CA LYS A 65 -5.67 2.69 4.61
C LYS A 65 -4.39 2.73 3.79
N PRO A 66 -4.40 3.44 2.64
CA PRO A 66 -3.18 3.71 1.90
C PRO A 66 -2.27 4.67 2.67
N PRO A 67 -0.96 4.68 2.39
CA PRO A 67 -0.05 5.67 2.95
C PRO A 67 -0.45 7.08 2.49
N ILE A 68 0.00 8.07 3.24
CA ILE A 68 -0.32 9.47 2.96
C ILE A 68 0.66 10.00 1.93
N ILE A 69 0.15 10.54 0.82
CA ILE A 69 0.96 11.32 -0.12
C ILE A 69 1.00 12.75 0.40
N GLU A 70 2.17 13.16 0.90
CA GLU A 70 2.36 14.51 1.45
C GLU A 70 2.51 15.55 0.35
N GLU A 71 3.28 15.25 -0.69
CA GLU A 71 3.53 16.16 -1.81
C GLU A 71 3.60 15.41 -3.14
N GLN A 72 3.21 16.08 -4.19
CA GLN A 72 3.29 15.59 -5.55
C GLN A 72 3.94 16.64 -6.44
N PHE A 73 4.95 16.23 -7.20
CA PHE A 73 5.63 17.04 -8.19
C PHE A 73 5.39 16.45 -9.58
N ILE A 74 5.03 17.28 -10.53
CA ILE A 74 4.79 16.86 -11.92
C ILE A 74 5.73 17.66 -12.81
N SER A 75 6.58 16.95 -13.60
CA SER A 75 7.44 17.57 -14.59
C SER A 75 6.68 17.91 -15.87
N ASP A 76 7.27 18.76 -16.71
CA ASP A 76 6.70 19.12 -18.01
C ASP A 76 6.51 17.90 -18.93
N GLU A 77 7.33 16.86 -18.77
CA GLU A 77 7.24 15.61 -19.50
C GLU A 77 6.22 14.63 -18.94
N GLY A 78 5.53 14.99 -17.87
CA GLY A 78 4.51 14.16 -17.24
C GLY A 78 5.01 13.16 -16.19
N THR A 79 6.31 13.20 -15.84
CA THR A 79 6.86 12.40 -14.74
C THR A 79 6.27 12.90 -13.41
N LYS A 80 5.73 11.97 -12.62
CA LYS A 80 5.14 12.27 -11.31
C LYS A 80 6.03 11.73 -10.20
N LYS A 81 6.44 12.59 -9.30
CA LYS A 81 7.15 12.24 -8.08
C LYS A 81 6.23 12.44 -6.89
N HIS A 82 6.05 11.40 -6.10
CA HIS A 82 5.26 11.43 -4.89
C HIS A 82 6.16 11.33 -3.66
N LEU A 83 5.94 12.20 -2.71
CA LEU A 83 6.55 12.11 -1.39
C LEU A 83 5.55 11.44 -0.45
N ILE A 84 5.90 10.27 0.07
CA ILE A 84 5.02 9.42 0.85
C ILE A 84 5.49 9.39 2.29
N LYS A 85 4.58 9.71 3.22
CA LYS A 85 4.83 9.63 4.66
C LYS A 85 4.46 8.26 5.20
N LEU A 86 5.40 7.62 5.85
CA LEU A 86 5.21 6.35 6.55
C LEU A 86 4.60 6.58 7.93
N ASN A 87 4.04 5.53 8.51
CA ASN A 87 3.50 5.58 9.88
C ASN A 87 4.57 5.89 10.93
N SER A 88 5.83 5.56 10.65
CA SER A 88 6.99 5.91 11.48
C SER A 88 7.34 7.39 11.50
N GLY A 89 6.77 8.17 10.57
CA GLY A 89 7.12 9.57 10.32
C GLY A 89 8.17 9.76 9.25
N SER A 90 8.85 8.71 8.81
CA SER A 90 9.84 8.76 7.73
C SER A 90 9.19 9.02 6.39
N MET A 91 9.95 9.63 5.48
CA MET A 91 9.49 9.97 4.15
C MET A 91 10.20 9.10 3.12
N ILE A 92 9.46 8.64 2.11
CA ILE A 92 10.01 7.95 0.94
C ILE A 92 9.52 8.60 -0.34
N GLU A 93 10.24 8.37 -1.43
CA GLU A 93 9.87 8.86 -2.74
C GLU A 93 9.43 7.73 -3.65
N MET A 94 8.42 8.01 -4.45
CA MET A 94 7.94 7.16 -5.52
C MET A 94 7.87 7.98 -6.80
N VAL A 95 8.34 7.45 -7.91
CA VAL A 95 8.35 8.16 -9.19
C VAL A 95 7.63 7.33 -10.25
N VAL A 96 6.68 7.95 -10.93
CA VAL A 96 5.98 7.37 -12.09
C VAL A 96 6.48 8.08 -13.35
N ILE A 97 7.12 7.34 -14.23
CA ILE A 97 7.71 7.85 -15.47
C ILE A 97 6.89 7.37 -16.65
N PRO A 98 6.18 8.26 -17.39
CA PRO A 98 5.48 7.87 -18.60
C PRO A 98 6.46 7.71 -19.77
N GLU A 99 6.35 6.60 -20.50
CA GLU A 99 7.14 6.31 -21.70
C GLU A 99 6.21 5.83 -22.82
N GLY A 100 5.57 6.74 -23.52
CA GLY A 100 4.56 6.40 -24.53
C GLY A 100 3.36 5.70 -23.90
N LYS A 101 3.14 4.43 -24.27
CA LYS A 101 2.07 3.60 -23.68
C LYS A 101 2.52 2.86 -22.42
N ARG A 102 3.79 2.93 -22.07
CA ARG A 102 4.35 2.31 -20.86
C ARG A 102 4.44 3.30 -19.73
N ARG A 103 4.42 2.79 -18.53
CA ARG A 103 4.72 3.55 -17.33
C ARG A 103 5.72 2.77 -16.50
N THR A 104 6.77 3.45 -16.09
CA THR A 104 7.78 2.89 -15.19
C THR A 104 7.53 3.42 -13.80
N LEU A 105 7.35 2.52 -12.84
CA LEU A 105 7.20 2.85 -11.43
C LEU A 105 8.51 2.57 -10.72
N CYS A 106 9.10 3.62 -10.18
CA CYS A 106 10.29 3.54 -9.33
C CYS A 106 9.88 3.70 -7.87
N VAL A 107 10.14 2.68 -7.06
CA VAL A 107 9.78 2.67 -5.64
C VAL A 107 10.99 2.35 -4.78
N SER A 108 11.00 2.92 -3.56
CA SER A 108 12.00 2.59 -2.56
C SER A 108 11.58 1.32 -1.80
N SER A 109 12.54 0.41 -1.56
CA SER A 109 12.35 -0.76 -0.69
C SER A 109 12.76 -0.49 0.75
N GLN A 110 13.46 0.61 0.98
CA GLN A 110 13.93 1.05 2.29
C GLN A 110 13.68 2.55 2.45
N ALA A 111 13.49 3.00 3.69
CA ALA A 111 13.61 4.41 4.04
C ALA A 111 15.09 4.68 4.35
N GLY A 112 15.75 5.43 3.48
CA GLY A 112 17.21 5.55 3.47
C GLY A 112 17.89 4.32 2.86
N CYS A 113 19.20 4.17 3.08
CA CYS A 113 19.94 3.02 2.56
C CYS A 113 21.06 2.61 3.52
N ALA A 114 21.10 1.32 3.83
CA ALA A 114 22.10 0.73 4.73
C ALA A 114 23.52 0.72 4.13
N LEU A 115 23.66 0.78 2.80
CA LEU A 115 24.95 0.71 2.11
C LEU A 115 25.77 1.99 2.23
N GLN A 116 25.14 3.12 2.46
CA GLN A 116 25.79 4.43 2.69
C GLN A 116 26.82 4.80 1.61
N CYS A 117 26.51 4.56 0.34
CA CYS A 117 27.39 4.91 -0.78
C CYS A 117 27.65 6.42 -0.81
N THR A 118 28.92 6.84 -0.94
CA THR A 118 29.32 8.24 -0.86
C THR A 118 28.78 9.13 -1.99
N PHE A 119 28.44 8.53 -3.14
CA PHE A 119 27.89 9.22 -4.31
C PHE A 119 26.35 9.21 -4.35
N CYS A 120 25.69 8.58 -3.40
CA CYS A 120 24.23 8.39 -3.40
C CYS A 120 23.57 9.27 -2.33
N ALA A 121 22.63 10.13 -2.74
CA ALA A 121 21.88 10.99 -1.82
C ALA A 121 21.05 10.17 -0.82
N THR A 122 20.46 9.06 -1.24
CA THR A 122 19.71 8.14 -0.36
C THR A 122 20.63 7.49 0.67
N GLY A 123 21.86 7.12 0.28
CA GLY A 123 22.86 6.58 1.19
C GLY A 123 23.29 7.60 2.24
N ALA A 124 23.38 8.89 1.87
CA ALA A 124 23.72 9.96 2.79
C ALA A 124 22.67 10.23 3.86
N GLN A 125 21.41 9.86 3.62
CA GLN A 125 20.32 9.96 4.61
C GLN A 125 20.44 8.93 5.74
N GLY A 126 21.28 7.90 5.57
CA GLY A 126 21.35 6.76 6.47
C GLY A 126 20.19 5.78 6.32
N PHE A 127 20.26 4.70 7.06
CA PHE A 127 19.21 3.68 7.09
C PHE A 127 18.22 3.96 8.22
N ASP A 128 16.93 4.00 7.89
CA ASP A 128 15.86 4.11 8.87
C ASP A 128 15.13 2.76 9.04
N GLN A 129 14.54 2.25 7.97
CA GLN A 129 13.82 0.98 8.02
C GLN A 129 13.66 0.32 6.64
N ASN A 130 13.48 -0.99 6.63
CA ASN A 130 12.96 -1.70 5.46
C ASN A 130 11.46 -1.45 5.32
N LEU A 131 10.99 -1.31 4.09
CA LEU A 131 9.56 -1.14 3.83
C LEU A 131 8.87 -2.51 3.83
N GLU A 132 7.69 -2.54 4.42
CA GLU A 132 6.82 -3.71 4.33
C GLU A 132 6.22 -3.79 2.92
N SER A 133 5.93 -5.01 2.46
CA SER A 133 5.34 -5.25 1.15
C SER A 133 4.02 -4.48 0.93
N CYS A 134 3.29 -4.19 2.00
CA CYS A 134 2.05 -3.41 1.92
C CYS A 134 2.27 -2.00 1.37
N LEU A 135 3.39 -1.37 1.66
CA LEU A 135 3.71 -0.02 1.16
C LEU A 135 4.06 -0.05 -0.33
N LEU A 136 4.70 -1.12 -0.80
CA LEU A 136 5.00 -1.32 -2.22
C LEU A 136 3.73 -1.58 -3.04
N TYR A 137 2.80 -2.38 -2.54
CA TYR A 137 1.49 -2.61 -3.18
C TYR A 137 0.66 -1.34 -3.27
N THR A 138 0.75 -0.47 -2.27
CA THR A 138 0.02 0.80 -2.29
C THR A 138 0.55 1.75 -3.35
N SER A 139 1.84 1.68 -3.66
CA SER A 139 2.44 2.44 -4.75
C SER A 139 1.83 2.06 -6.10
N ASP A 140 1.58 0.78 -6.33
CA ASP A 140 0.92 0.28 -7.54
C ASP A 140 -0.54 0.77 -7.63
N ALA A 141 -1.27 0.77 -6.53
CA ALA A 141 -2.64 1.29 -6.48
C ALA A 141 -2.72 2.79 -6.76
N ALA A 142 -1.72 3.57 -6.37
CA ALA A 142 -1.66 5.01 -6.65
C ALA A 142 -1.46 5.30 -8.14
N ASP A 143 -0.84 4.40 -8.90
CA ASP A 143 -0.72 4.50 -10.36
C ASP A 143 -2.05 4.21 -11.09
N ASP A 144 -2.91 3.42 -10.49
CA ASP A 144 -4.20 3.01 -11.07
C ASP A 144 -5.21 4.17 -11.15
N ASP A 145 -5.06 5.21 -10.34
CA ASP A 145 -5.91 6.41 -10.34
C ASP A 145 -5.78 7.26 -11.62
N THR A 146 -4.87 6.92 -12.50
CA THR A 146 -4.62 7.63 -13.75
C THR A 146 -5.16 6.92 -15.00
N ARG A 147 -5.91 5.84 -14.82
CA ARG A 147 -6.58 5.12 -15.92
C ARG A 147 -7.91 5.76 -16.31
#